data_f0b6618fbde926e175ffd78637bc7139
#
_entry.id   f0b6618fbde926e175ffd78637bc7139
#
_cell.length_a   1.000
_cell.length_b   1.000
_cell.length_c   1.000
_cell.angle_alpha   90.00
_cell.angle_beta   90.00
_cell.angle_gamma   90.00
#
_symmetry.space_group_name_H-M   'P 1'
#
loop_
_entity.id
_entity.type
_entity.pdbx_description
1 polymer ?
#
loop_
_entity_poly.entity_id
_entity_poly.type
_entity_poly.pdbx_seq_one_letter_code
_entity_poly.pdbx_strand_id
1 'polypeptide(L)'
;MTATEIRDLAVASASEYYDYLTETNRGVQTLGVVSIEYGKEQLIKLLLGGKLLNTETLYFEILTTGTRYSDPEIITYDRDRNILIIRPTPETYPDFEHLNAWDILVGSDLRFLVQRLEEWYWENGSQLMIPTACPDLEAPTDYLPKCKPSEEQKRAIEAIFSNPFTYVWGAPGSGKTQFVLAYAIIHYIRNEKRVVICAPTNNAVEQILRGVLAMIDRTHDINRDKILRLGIPSWDFVRKYPEVCETANLDDKIAKIGHQIQIYKSMLGLDDGLKEEELAALIKTEYANAREEELWTKLAECKRERDELASRTLTSRIKAAAVVACTLDRYITEDLEADHLFLDEVGYASLMKALPLFRQNKPVTFLGDHLQLPPVCEVTELGRNSTYDKLVLWAESAIYAGCMFKSEMTVESLLENYLRDRHDRIPEMKKMELNTTFRFPANLADLLDKYVYKNGFHSNLGRREMELTCLNAVKDTNDARRTSLNEVVAIRRYLTENAGRLGSYVILTPYRKQLDLLGKYMPDERKDMNILTVHKSQGREWDTVILSVVDTRDMWFSDSKNRISRGLNVLNTAISRAKKRIVIVCDRSYWIAQRGQLLSEIVRTCK
;
A
#
# COMPACT_ATOMS: atom_id res chain seq x y z
N MET A 1 -20.86 -1.36 21.81
CA MET A 1 -20.60 0.06 22.20
C MET A 1 -21.40 0.98 21.30
N THR A 2 -21.84 2.11 21.83
CA THR A 2 -22.45 3.22 21.06
C THR A 2 -21.39 3.96 20.23
N ALA A 3 -21.81 4.70 19.21
CA ALA A 3 -20.88 5.52 18.41
C ALA A 3 -20.11 6.54 19.28
N THR A 4 -20.76 7.12 20.29
CA THR A 4 -20.11 8.05 21.23
C THR A 4 -19.03 7.36 22.05
N GLU A 5 -19.29 6.17 22.59
CA GLU A 5 -18.28 5.39 23.34
C GLU A 5 -17.10 4.98 22.44
N ILE A 6 -17.37 4.64 21.17
CA ILE A 6 -16.32 4.33 20.18
C ILE A 6 -15.49 5.59 19.89
N ARG A 7 -16.12 6.74 19.69
CA ARG A 7 -15.44 8.02 19.49
C ARG A 7 -14.53 8.35 20.66
N ASP A 8 -15.06 8.30 21.89
CA ASP A 8 -14.34 8.70 23.10
C ASP A 8 -13.13 7.76 23.34
N LEU A 9 -13.32 6.46 23.08
CA LEU A 9 -12.23 5.49 23.12
C LEU A 9 -11.17 5.76 22.05
N ALA A 10 -11.60 6.08 20.83
CA ALA A 10 -10.69 6.34 19.72
C ALA A 10 -9.86 7.61 19.96
N VAL A 11 -10.48 8.68 20.43
CA VAL A 11 -9.80 9.92 20.82
C VAL A 11 -8.78 9.63 21.94
N ALA A 12 -9.20 8.96 23.01
CA ALA A 12 -8.29 8.62 24.11
C ALA A 12 -7.12 7.75 23.66
N SER A 13 -7.37 6.79 22.74
CA SER A 13 -6.33 5.95 22.17
C SER A 13 -5.35 6.74 21.28
N ALA A 14 -5.84 7.71 20.52
CA ALA A 14 -5.01 8.59 19.70
C ALA A 14 -4.13 9.52 20.57
N SER A 15 -4.71 10.13 21.60
CA SER A 15 -3.99 10.95 22.56
C SER A 15 -2.87 10.17 23.26
N GLU A 16 -3.17 8.97 23.78
CA GLU A 16 -2.16 8.08 24.39
C GLU A 16 -1.03 7.72 23.41
N TYR A 17 -1.36 7.51 22.13
CA TYR A 17 -0.35 7.18 21.12
C TYR A 17 0.52 8.38 20.79
N TYR A 18 -0.05 9.56 20.69
CA TYR A 18 0.70 10.81 20.51
C TYR A 18 1.68 11.05 21.66
N ASP A 19 1.23 10.90 22.92
CA ASP A 19 2.04 11.06 24.10
C ASP A 19 3.18 10.04 24.15
N TYR A 20 2.89 8.76 23.85
CA TYR A 20 3.90 7.71 23.76
C TYR A 20 4.97 8.01 22.69
N LEU A 21 4.56 8.46 21.50
CA LEU A 21 5.49 8.83 20.43
C LEU A 21 6.39 10.01 20.86
N THR A 22 5.82 10.96 21.58
CA THR A 22 6.52 12.15 22.07
C THR A 22 7.53 11.79 23.17
N GLU A 23 7.12 11.04 24.19
CA GLU A 23 7.98 10.63 25.30
C GLU A 23 9.12 9.70 24.87
N THR A 24 8.85 8.80 23.92
CA THR A 24 9.84 7.85 23.41
C THR A 24 10.68 8.40 22.26
N ASN A 25 10.40 9.62 21.80
CA ASN A 25 10.99 10.24 20.60
C ASN A 25 10.91 9.32 19.37
N ARG A 26 9.78 8.66 19.19
CA ARG A 26 9.50 7.78 18.05
C ARG A 26 8.55 8.46 17.09
N GLY A 27 8.49 7.93 15.87
CA GLY A 27 7.62 8.49 14.83
C GLY A 27 8.16 9.75 14.14
N VAL A 28 9.23 10.35 14.67
CA VAL A 28 9.93 11.47 14.02
C VAL A 28 11.19 10.95 13.35
N GLN A 29 11.39 11.37 12.12
CA GLN A 29 12.59 11.06 11.35
C GLN A 29 13.09 12.33 10.66
N THR A 30 14.40 12.54 10.70
CA THR A 30 15.05 13.56 9.89
C THR A 30 16.16 12.91 9.09
N LEU A 31 16.20 13.18 7.80
CA LEU A 31 17.18 12.64 6.85
C LEU A 31 17.95 13.79 6.21
N GLY A 32 19.27 13.65 6.15
CA GLY A 32 20.11 14.49 5.31
C GLY A 32 19.90 14.17 3.82
N VAL A 33 20.10 15.14 2.98
CA VAL A 33 20.11 15.00 1.53
C VAL A 33 21.55 14.72 1.08
N VAL A 34 21.73 13.74 0.19
CA VAL A 34 23.03 13.32 -0.34
C VAL A 34 23.38 14.12 -1.61
N SER A 35 22.38 14.35 -2.47
CA SER A 35 22.52 15.18 -3.67
C SER A 35 21.22 15.86 -4.03
N ILE A 36 21.33 17.01 -4.67
CA ILE A 36 20.22 17.80 -5.25
C ILE A 36 20.47 17.94 -6.74
N GLU A 37 19.42 17.72 -7.53
CA GLU A 37 19.40 17.97 -8.97
C GLU A 37 18.19 18.86 -9.28
N TYR A 38 18.43 19.98 -9.97
CA TYR A 38 17.39 20.90 -10.42
C TYR A 38 16.93 20.51 -11.82
N GLY A 39 15.62 20.31 -11.96
CA GLY A 39 14.97 19.96 -13.23
C GLY A 39 14.29 21.17 -13.89
N LYS A 40 13.58 20.92 -14.98
CA LYS A 40 12.68 21.90 -15.59
C LYS A 40 11.43 22.09 -14.72
N GLU A 41 10.72 23.21 -14.89
CA GLU A 41 9.44 23.49 -14.23
C GLU A 41 9.51 23.47 -12.69
N GLN A 42 10.62 24.00 -12.14
CA GLN A 42 10.86 24.09 -10.69
C GLN A 42 10.90 22.72 -9.97
N LEU A 43 11.09 21.62 -10.70
CA LEU A 43 11.26 20.31 -10.12
C LEU A 43 12.62 20.20 -9.44
N ILE A 44 12.62 19.67 -8.22
CA ILE A 44 13.84 19.40 -7.45
C ILE A 44 13.88 17.92 -7.10
N LYS A 45 14.94 17.25 -7.51
CA LYS A 45 15.20 15.85 -7.20
C LYS A 45 16.19 15.76 -6.05
N LEU A 46 15.77 15.14 -4.97
CA LEU A 46 16.56 14.94 -3.76
C LEU A 46 16.91 13.45 -3.61
N LEU A 47 18.20 13.14 -3.51
CA LEU A 47 18.67 11.84 -3.07
C LEU A 47 18.81 11.87 -1.55
N LEU A 48 18.01 11.09 -0.83
CA LEU A 48 17.99 11.08 0.62
C LEU A 48 19.02 10.10 1.21
N GLY A 49 19.58 10.44 2.36
CA GLY A 49 20.51 9.57 3.11
C GLY A 49 19.86 8.33 3.73
N GLY A 50 18.56 8.17 3.58
CA GLY A 50 17.81 7.02 4.10
C GLY A 50 16.39 6.96 3.58
N LYS A 51 15.61 5.99 4.05
CA LYS A 51 14.21 5.79 3.65
C LYS A 51 13.28 6.57 4.55
N LEU A 52 12.34 7.29 3.95
CA LEU A 52 11.29 7.97 4.69
C LEU A 52 10.37 6.98 5.42
N LEU A 53 9.98 7.34 6.63
CA LEU A 53 8.98 6.61 7.42
C LEU A 53 7.61 6.74 6.79
N ASN A 54 7.21 7.96 6.52
CA ASN A 54 5.94 8.32 5.92
C ASN A 54 6.15 9.47 4.92
N THR A 55 5.37 9.49 3.87
CA THR A 55 5.42 10.52 2.82
C THR A 55 4.28 11.54 2.94
N GLU A 56 3.30 11.31 3.81
CA GLU A 56 2.13 12.18 3.98
C GLU A 56 2.33 13.27 5.04
N THR A 57 3.45 13.21 5.78
CA THR A 57 3.81 14.17 6.83
C THR A 57 5.23 14.70 6.65
N LEU A 58 5.58 15.02 5.41
CA LEU A 58 6.90 15.55 5.11
C LEU A 58 7.00 17.04 5.44
N TYR A 59 8.18 17.42 5.91
CA TYR A 59 8.60 18.80 5.99
C TYR A 59 10.05 18.93 5.51
N PHE A 60 10.39 20.10 5.03
CA PHE A 60 11.70 20.46 4.54
C PHE A 60 12.26 21.57 5.43
N GLU A 61 13.42 21.36 6.00
CA GLU A 61 14.08 22.34 6.85
C GLU A 61 15.32 22.86 6.15
N ILE A 62 15.36 24.17 5.86
CA ILE A 62 16.52 24.83 5.28
C ILE A 62 17.41 25.29 6.45
N LEU A 63 18.58 24.68 6.59
CA LEU A 63 19.46 24.88 7.72
C LEU A 63 20.07 26.27 7.80
N THR A 64 20.25 26.94 6.66
CA THR A 64 20.81 28.30 6.57
C THR A 64 19.88 29.35 7.16
N THR A 65 18.57 29.17 7.06
CA THR A 65 17.54 30.08 7.57
C THR A 65 16.82 29.54 8.80
N GLY A 66 16.91 28.24 9.08
CA GLY A 66 16.13 27.56 10.11
C GLY A 66 14.64 27.45 9.78
N THR A 67 14.24 27.75 8.54
CA THR A 67 12.84 27.75 8.13
C THR A 67 12.39 26.35 7.75
N ARG A 68 11.15 26.00 8.12
CA ARG A 68 10.50 24.74 7.76
C ARG A 68 9.35 24.98 6.81
N TYR A 69 9.29 24.15 5.78
CA TYR A 69 8.27 24.15 4.73
C TYR A 69 7.55 22.79 4.71
N SER A 70 6.24 22.80 4.66
CA SER A 70 5.39 21.61 4.47
C SER A 70 4.50 21.71 3.22
N ASP A 71 4.62 22.80 2.48
CA ASP A 71 3.85 23.15 1.29
C ASP A 71 4.41 22.64 -0.05
N PRO A 72 5.73 22.27 -0.20
CA PRO A 72 6.19 21.71 -1.46
C PRO A 72 5.38 20.49 -1.88
N GLU A 73 4.87 20.53 -3.11
CA GLU A 73 4.18 19.39 -3.72
C GLU A 73 5.13 18.20 -3.87
N ILE A 74 4.72 17.04 -3.41
CA ILE A 74 5.47 15.80 -3.56
C ILE A 74 5.03 15.13 -4.87
N ILE A 75 5.86 15.17 -5.89
CA ILE A 75 5.56 14.58 -7.20
C ILE A 75 5.66 13.05 -7.15
N THR A 76 6.76 12.54 -6.60
CA THR A 76 6.97 11.09 -6.45
C THR A 76 8.05 10.79 -5.44
N TYR A 77 7.98 9.60 -4.85
CA TYR A 77 9.02 9.05 -3.99
C TYR A 77 9.40 7.64 -4.40
N ASP A 78 10.62 7.48 -4.93
CA ASP A 78 11.22 6.17 -5.14
C ASP A 78 11.84 5.68 -3.82
N ARG A 79 11.06 4.88 -3.09
CA ARG A 79 11.48 4.32 -1.80
C ARG A 79 12.67 3.37 -1.90
N ASP A 80 12.89 2.81 -3.07
CA ASP A 80 13.95 1.83 -3.29
C ASP A 80 15.30 2.52 -3.51
N ARG A 81 15.29 3.63 -4.22
CA ARG A 81 16.48 4.45 -4.50
C ARG A 81 16.64 5.63 -3.54
N ASN A 82 15.70 5.85 -2.63
CA ASN A 82 15.60 7.02 -1.74
C ASN A 82 15.55 8.36 -2.51
N ILE A 83 14.92 8.38 -3.68
CA ILE A 83 14.79 9.56 -4.51
C ILE A 83 13.42 10.18 -4.28
N LEU A 84 13.42 11.42 -3.84
CA LEU A 84 12.23 12.25 -3.66
C LEU A 84 12.25 13.37 -4.71
N ILE A 85 11.15 13.53 -5.45
CA ILE A 85 10.96 14.63 -6.39
C ILE A 85 9.87 15.54 -5.84
N ILE A 86 10.22 16.81 -5.67
CA ILE A 86 9.33 17.84 -5.15
C ILE A 86 9.20 18.99 -6.13
N ARG A 87 8.13 19.74 -5.96
CA ARG A 87 7.91 21.04 -6.59
C ARG A 87 7.52 22.05 -5.50
N PRO A 88 8.41 22.95 -5.09
CA PRO A 88 8.04 24.08 -4.23
C PRO A 88 6.98 24.96 -4.93
N THR A 89 6.18 25.67 -4.14
CA THR A 89 5.26 26.66 -4.70
C THR A 89 6.05 27.82 -5.36
N PRO A 90 5.47 28.57 -6.29
CA PRO A 90 6.16 29.73 -6.88
C PRO A 90 6.65 30.74 -5.83
N GLU A 91 5.98 30.82 -4.69
CA GLU A 91 6.31 31.73 -3.59
C GLU A 91 7.51 31.24 -2.78
N THR A 92 7.62 29.92 -2.57
CA THR A 92 8.68 29.31 -1.75
C THR A 92 9.87 28.81 -2.59
N TYR A 93 9.72 28.70 -3.92
CA TYR A 93 10.79 28.24 -4.81
C TYR A 93 12.11 29.03 -4.67
N PRO A 94 12.10 30.37 -4.50
CA PRO A 94 13.35 31.13 -4.30
C PRO A 94 14.18 30.65 -3.11
N ASP A 95 13.55 30.11 -2.06
CA ASP A 95 14.24 29.62 -0.88
C ASP A 95 14.87 28.22 -1.12
N PHE A 96 14.38 27.50 -2.12
CA PHE A 96 14.92 26.19 -2.54
C PHE A 96 15.92 26.29 -3.69
N GLU A 97 15.94 27.43 -4.39
CA GLU A 97 16.85 27.64 -5.52
C GLU A 97 18.29 27.73 -5.03
N HIS A 98 19.20 27.03 -5.69
CA HIS A 98 20.64 27.05 -5.38
C HIS A 98 21.08 26.47 -4.03
N LEU A 99 20.24 25.66 -3.35
CA LEU A 99 20.65 24.94 -2.15
C LEU A 99 21.67 23.84 -2.47
N ASN A 100 22.63 23.65 -1.57
CA ASN A 100 23.47 22.45 -1.57
C ASN A 100 22.80 21.35 -0.76
N ALA A 101 23.25 20.12 -0.96
CA ALA A 101 22.69 18.96 -0.26
C ALA A 101 22.75 19.05 1.28
N TRP A 102 23.77 19.73 1.82
CA TRP A 102 23.94 19.92 3.27
C TRP A 102 23.11 21.06 3.84
N ASP A 103 22.47 21.89 3.00
CA ASP A 103 21.66 23.03 3.43
C ASP A 103 20.21 22.65 3.73
N ILE A 104 19.79 21.42 3.40
CA ILE A 104 18.41 20.97 3.52
C ILE A 104 18.30 19.63 4.23
N LEU A 105 17.32 19.52 5.13
CA LEU A 105 16.90 18.29 5.76
C LEU A 105 15.47 17.96 5.34
N VAL A 106 15.19 16.67 5.17
CA VAL A 106 13.84 16.17 4.94
C VAL A 106 13.36 15.41 6.17
N GLY A 107 12.30 15.89 6.77
CA GLY A 107 11.68 15.30 7.94
C GLY A 107 10.36 14.63 7.65
N SER A 108 10.00 13.65 8.49
CA SER A 108 8.68 13.02 8.55
C SER A 108 8.28 12.83 10.00
N ASP A 109 7.06 13.22 10.35
CA ASP A 109 6.55 13.16 11.73
C ASP A 109 5.18 12.49 11.78
N LEU A 110 5.14 11.25 12.27
CA LEU A 110 3.92 10.46 12.40
C LEU A 110 2.91 11.05 13.39
N ARG A 111 3.36 11.91 14.32
CA ARG A 111 2.47 12.54 15.31
C ARG A 111 1.39 13.38 14.66
N PHE A 112 1.70 14.02 13.52
CA PHE A 112 0.70 14.77 12.74
C PHE A 112 -0.43 13.88 12.22
N LEU A 113 -0.14 12.62 11.83
CA LEU A 113 -1.19 11.69 11.39
C LEU A 113 -2.07 11.26 12.57
N VAL A 114 -1.45 11.02 13.72
CA VAL A 114 -2.19 10.64 14.93
C VAL A 114 -3.11 11.77 15.37
N GLN A 115 -2.59 13.00 15.39
CA GLN A 115 -3.37 14.20 15.73
C GLN A 115 -4.53 14.44 14.75
N ARG A 116 -4.28 14.35 13.44
CA ARG A 116 -5.35 14.46 12.44
C ARG A 116 -6.45 13.41 12.63
N LEU A 117 -6.06 12.19 12.99
CA LEU A 117 -7.04 11.14 13.23
C LEU A 117 -7.81 11.39 14.53
N GLU A 118 -7.18 11.93 15.57
CA GLU A 118 -7.84 12.38 16.79
C GLU A 118 -8.88 13.46 16.51
N GLU A 119 -8.50 14.51 15.77
CA GLU A 119 -9.38 15.60 15.32
C GLU A 119 -10.57 15.04 14.50
N TRP A 120 -10.27 14.14 13.56
CA TRP A 120 -11.30 13.50 12.76
C TRP A 120 -12.32 12.74 13.63
N TYR A 121 -11.86 12.01 14.66
CA TYR A 121 -12.75 11.30 15.58
C TYR A 121 -13.60 12.27 16.41
N TRP A 122 -13.05 13.37 16.86
CA TRP A 122 -13.82 14.41 17.55
C TRP A 122 -14.97 14.92 16.70
N GLU A 123 -14.73 15.20 15.44
CA GLU A 123 -15.72 15.78 14.53
C GLU A 123 -16.74 14.75 14.03
N ASN A 124 -16.29 13.55 13.69
CA ASN A 124 -17.06 12.57 12.93
C ASN A 124 -17.40 11.29 13.71
N GLY A 125 -16.71 10.99 14.81
CA GLY A 125 -16.79 9.70 15.48
C GLY A 125 -18.18 9.35 16.03
N SER A 126 -19.03 10.33 16.31
CA SER A 126 -20.43 10.12 16.70
C SER A 126 -21.32 9.59 15.57
N GLN A 127 -20.85 9.62 14.32
CA GLN A 127 -21.58 9.11 13.15
C GLN A 127 -21.18 7.67 12.80
N LEU A 128 -20.22 7.07 13.51
CA LEU A 128 -19.77 5.71 13.26
C LEU A 128 -20.89 4.70 13.49
N MET A 129 -21.08 3.83 12.51
CA MET A 129 -22.09 2.77 12.57
C MET A 129 -21.70 1.57 11.73
N ILE A 130 -22.11 0.37 12.18
CA ILE A 130 -21.95 -0.80 11.34
C ILE A 130 -22.86 -0.69 10.11
N PRO A 131 -22.36 -0.99 8.88
CA PRO A 131 -23.19 -0.90 7.69
C PRO A 131 -24.40 -1.82 7.75
N THR A 132 -25.55 -1.30 7.36
CA THR A 132 -26.81 -2.05 7.26
C THR A 132 -27.39 -2.03 5.85
N ALA A 133 -26.95 -1.08 5.01
CA ALA A 133 -27.38 -0.97 3.63
C ALA A 133 -26.55 -1.93 2.74
N CYS A 134 -27.22 -2.83 2.02
CA CYS A 134 -26.60 -3.60 0.96
C CYS A 134 -26.31 -2.74 -0.27
N PRO A 135 -25.38 -3.15 -1.16
CA PRO A 135 -25.19 -2.51 -2.45
C PRO A 135 -26.50 -2.41 -3.24
N ASP A 136 -26.74 -1.26 -3.85
CA ASP A 136 -27.87 -1.05 -4.78
C ASP A 136 -27.45 -1.47 -6.19
N LEU A 137 -27.01 -2.70 -6.33
CA LEU A 137 -26.54 -3.29 -7.59
C LEU A 137 -26.49 -4.81 -7.43
N GLU A 138 -26.98 -5.55 -8.42
CA GLU A 138 -26.86 -7.01 -8.45
C GLU A 138 -25.41 -7.42 -8.84
N ALA A 139 -25.02 -8.62 -8.43
CA ALA A 139 -23.69 -9.15 -8.78
C ALA A 139 -23.54 -9.34 -10.31
N PRO A 140 -22.32 -9.15 -10.86
CA PRO A 140 -22.08 -9.38 -12.28
C PRO A 140 -22.30 -10.85 -12.66
N THR A 141 -22.97 -11.06 -13.80
CA THR A 141 -23.15 -12.39 -14.39
C THR A 141 -22.19 -12.66 -15.56
N ASP A 142 -21.69 -11.59 -16.19
CA ASP A 142 -20.78 -11.64 -17.31
C ASP A 142 -19.32 -11.47 -16.88
N TYR A 143 -18.51 -12.48 -17.21
CA TYR A 143 -17.08 -12.49 -16.94
C TYR A 143 -16.27 -12.62 -18.25
N LEU A 144 -15.12 -11.99 -18.31
CA LEU A 144 -14.24 -12.08 -19.48
C LEU A 144 -13.88 -13.54 -19.80
N PRO A 145 -14.06 -14.00 -21.04
CA PRO A 145 -13.89 -15.42 -21.40
C PRO A 145 -12.51 -16.00 -21.05
N LYS A 146 -11.45 -15.18 -21.15
CA LYS A 146 -10.06 -15.59 -20.87
C LYS A 146 -9.63 -15.37 -19.41
N CYS A 147 -10.50 -14.81 -18.57
CA CYS A 147 -10.20 -14.45 -17.18
C CYS A 147 -11.36 -14.82 -16.26
N LYS A 148 -12.00 -15.96 -16.48
CA LYS A 148 -13.15 -16.38 -15.67
C LYS A 148 -12.72 -16.61 -14.21
N PRO A 149 -13.44 -16.05 -13.24
CA PRO A 149 -13.23 -16.34 -11.84
C PRO A 149 -13.59 -17.79 -11.52
N SER A 150 -12.92 -18.38 -10.52
CA SER A 150 -13.29 -19.68 -9.96
C SER A 150 -14.65 -19.60 -9.24
N GLU A 151 -15.24 -20.76 -8.93
CA GLU A 151 -16.53 -20.79 -8.23
C GLU A 151 -16.43 -20.15 -6.82
N GLU A 152 -15.29 -20.29 -6.13
CA GLU A 152 -15.05 -19.59 -4.85
C GLU A 152 -15.03 -18.06 -5.05
N GLN A 153 -14.33 -17.60 -6.09
CA GLN A 153 -14.24 -16.18 -6.43
C GLN A 153 -15.58 -15.59 -6.85
N LYS A 154 -16.41 -16.33 -7.62
CA LYS A 154 -17.77 -15.92 -7.98
C LYS A 154 -18.65 -15.75 -6.75
N ARG A 155 -18.67 -16.75 -5.87
CA ARG A 155 -19.42 -16.67 -4.60
C ARG A 155 -18.97 -15.49 -3.73
N ALA A 156 -17.66 -15.18 -3.73
CA ALA A 156 -17.15 -14.01 -3.02
C ALA A 156 -17.63 -12.70 -3.66
N ILE A 157 -17.66 -12.62 -5.01
CA ILE A 157 -18.22 -11.48 -5.72
C ILE A 157 -19.72 -11.33 -5.41
N GLU A 158 -20.51 -12.41 -5.49
CA GLU A 158 -21.93 -12.39 -5.15
C GLU A 158 -22.17 -11.91 -3.70
N ALA A 159 -21.34 -12.35 -2.76
CA ALA A 159 -21.43 -11.93 -1.37
C ALA A 159 -21.16 -10.43 -1.18
N ILE A 160 -20.25 -9.84 -1.96
CA ILE A 160 -19.97 -8.38 -1.95
C ILE A 160 -21.22 -7.59 -2.30
N PHE A 161 -22.01 -8.05 -3.26
CA PHE A 161 -23.22 -7.35 -3.72
C PHE A 161 -24.48 -7.69 -2.92
N SER A 162 -24.44 -8.73 -2.09
CA SER A 162 -25.61 -9.21 -1.33
C SER A 162 -25.55 -8.87 0.16
N ASN A 163 -24.46 -8.28 0.66
CA ASN A 163 -24.33 -8.02 2.09
C ASN A 163 -23.78 -6.61 2.35
N PRO A 164 -24.18 -5.97 3.45
CA PRO A 164 -23.73 -4.62 3.79
C PRO A 164 -22.27 -4.61 4.28
N PHE A 165 -21.82 -5.70 4.92
CA PHE A 165 -20.45 -5.82 5.39
C PHE A 165 -19.89 -7.21 5.06
N THR A 166 -18.91 -7.24 4.18
CA THR A 166 -18.30 -8.49 3.67
C THR A 166 -16.80 -8.54 3.97
N TYR A 167 -16.32 -9.73 4.33
CA TYR A 167 -14.88 -9.99 4.41
C TYR A 167 -14.50 -11.13 3.47
N VAL A 168 -13.73 -10.82 2.44
CA VAL A 168 -13.13 -11.78 1.54
C VAL A 168 -11.76 -12.18 2.06
N TRP A 169 -11.72 -13.25 2.85
CA TRP A 169 -10.50 -13.83 3.34
C TRP A 169 -9.92 -14.79 2.31
N GLY A 170 -8.70 -14.58 1.93
CA GLY A 170 -8.02 -15.49 1.02
C GLY A 170 -6.53 -15.51 1.29
N ALA A 171 -5.99 -16.71 1.31
CA ALA A 171 -4.56 -16.93 1.40
C ALA A 171 -3.79 -16.32 0.20
N PRO A 172 -2.46 -16.23 0.27
CA PRO A 172 -1.66 -15.70 -0.82
C PRO A 172 -1.90 -16.42 -2.16
N GLY A 173 -2.08 -15.64 -3.22
CA GLY A 173 -2.31 -16.19 -4.56
C GLY A 173 -3.71 -16.68 -4.85
N SER A 174 -4.69 -16.43 -3.98
CA SER A 174 -6.10 -16.82 -4.20
C SER A 174 -6.87 -15.88 -5.16
N GLY A 175 -6.27 -14.79 -5.60
CA GLY A 175 -6.88 -13.89 -6.58
C GLY A 175 -7.85 -12.86 -6.00
N LYS A 176 -7.81 -12.58 -4.70
CA LYS A 176 -8.63 -11.54 -4.04
C LYS A 176 -8.64 -10.22 -4.81
N THR A 177 -7.48 -9.63 -4.98
CA THR A 177 -7.32 -8.30 -5.59
C THR A 177 -7.45 -8.35 -7.11
N GLN A 178 -6.82 -9.35 -7.76
CA GLN A 178 -6.73 -9.41 -9.22
C GLN A 178 -8.02 -9.90 -9.90
N PHE A 179 -8.87 -10.64 -9.18
CA PHE A 179 -10.13 -11.15 -9.71
C PHE A 179 -11.33 -10.61 -8.93
N VAL A 180 -11.45 -10.92 -7.63
CA VAL A 180 -12.67 -10.57 -6.89
C VAL A 180 -12.86 -9.05 -6.83
N LEU A 181 -11.86 -8.32 -6.36
CA LEU A 181 -11.93 -6.86 -6.27
C LEU A 181 -11.99 -6.21 -7.65
N ALA A 182 -11.16 -6.66 -8.61
CA ALA A 182 -11.14 -6.07 -9.94
C ALA A 182 -12.49 -6.22 -10.68
N TYR A 183 -13.15 -7.39 -10.60
CA TYR A 183 -14.48 -7.58 -11.18
C TYR A 183 -15.54 -6.74 -10.49
N ALA A 184 -15.50 -6.64 -9.15
CA ALA A 184 -16.43 -5.78 -8.42
C ALA A 184 -16.30 -4.31 -8.87
N ILE A 185 -15.06 -3.80 -8.95
CA ILE A 185 -14.79 -2.42 -9.38
C ILE A 185 -15.27 -2.16 -10.82
N ILE A 186 -14.92 -3.05 -11.76
CA ILE A 186 -15.34 -2.92 -13.16
C ILE A 186 -16.87 -2.89 -13.28
N HIS A 187 -17.53 -3.72 -12.48
CA HIS A 187 -19.00 -3.77 -12.47
C HIS A 187 -19.59 -2.46 -11.95
N TYR A 188 -19.03 -1.87 -10.90
CA TYR A 188 -19.43 -0.54 -10.41
C TYR A 188 -19.24 0.54 -11.49
N ILE A 189 -18.07 0.58 -12.14
CA ILE A 189 -17.80 1.57 -13.20
C ILE A 189 -18.81 1.46 -14.35
N ARG A 190 -19.14 0.25 -14.80
CA ARG A 190 -20.09 0.00 -15.89
C ARG A 190 -21.52 0.43 -15.56
N ASN A 191 -21.86 0.43 -14.28
CA ASN A 191 -23.16 0.85 -13.79
C ASN A 191 -23.16 2.30 -13.25
N GLU A 192 -22.14 3.10 -13.62
CA GLU A 192 -22.01 4.51 -13.25
C GLU A 192 -22.05 4.77 -11.73
N LYS A 193 -21.65 3.78 -10.95
CA LYS A 193 -21.54 3.85 -9.50
C LYS A 193 -20.12 4.19 -9.09
N ARG A 194 -20.01 4.81 -7.92
CA ARG A 194 -18.75 5.29 -7.39
C ARG A 194 -18.24 4.42 -6.25
N VAL A 195 -16.96 4.08 -6.27
CA VAL A 195 -16.30 3.32 -5.21
C VAL A 195 -15.05 4.01 -4.70
N VAL A 196 -14.79 3.86 -3.41
CA VAL A 196 -13.52 4.24 -2.79
C VAL A 196 -12.78 2.98 -2.36
N ILE A 197 -11.51 2.90 -2.70
CA ILE A 197 -10.62 1.79 -2.38
C ILE A 197 -9.52 2.30 -1.46
N CYS A 198 -9.46 1.74 -0.28
CA CYS A 198 -8.43 2.04 0.70
C CYS A 198 -7.45 0.88 0.87
N ALA A 199 -6.22 1.21 1.20
CA ALA A 199 -5.21 0.25 1.64
C ALA A 199 -4.29 0.88 2.69
N PRO A 200 -3.59 0.08 3.51
CA PRO A 200 -2.74 0.62 4.57
C PRO A 200 -1.44 1.27 4.06
N THR A 201 -1.06 1.07 2.80
CA THR A 201 0.19 1.60 2.23
C THR A 201 0.04 2.00 0.77
N ASN A 202 0.83 2.99 0.33
CA ASN A 202 0.89 3.41 -1.08
C ASN A 202 1.21 2.25 -2.04
N ASN A 203 2.11 1.35 -1.64
CA ASN A 203 2.42 0.16 -2.45
C ASN A 203 1.22 -0.77 -2.61
N ALA A 204 0.42 -0.96 -1.57
CA ALA A 204 -0.79 -1.78 -1.65
C ALA A 204 -1.83 -1.13 -2.58
N VAL A 205 -2.05 0.19 -2.48
CA VAL A 205 -2.92 0.95 -3.41
C VAL A 205 -2.49 0.74 -4.86
N GLU A 206 -1.19 0.86 -5.15
CA GLU A 206 -0.67 0.66 -6.51
C GLU A 206 -0.82 -0.79 -7.00
N GLN A 207 -0.65 -1.79 -6.14
CA GLN A 207 -0.86 -3.19 -6.51
C GLN A 207 -2.31 -3.47 -6.88
N ILE A 208 -3.26 -2.90 -6.14
CA ILE A 208 -4.69 -2.97 -6.46
C ILE A 208 -4.93 -2.36 -7.84
N LEU A 209 -4.49 -1.12 -8.04
CA LEU A 209 -4.72 -0.40 -9.28
C LEU A 209 -4.06 -1.07 -10.48
N ARG A 210 -2.86 -1.64 -10.34
CA ARG A 210 -2.22 -2.44 -11.42
C ARG A 210 -3.11 -3.62 -11.83
N GLY A 211 -3.75 -4.29 -10.88
CA GLY A 211 -4.69 -5.39 -11.14
C GLY A 211 -5.94 -4.92 -11.87
N VAL A 212 -6.56 -3.84 -11.40
CA VAL A 212 -7.77 -3.24 -11.98
C VAL A 212 -7.50 -2.70 -13.38
N LEU A 213 -6.42 -1.93 -13.57
CA LEU A 213 -6.03 -1.36 -14.85
C LEU A 213 -5.69 -2.45 -15.88
N ALA A 214 -4.99 -3.52 -15.46
CA ALA A 214 -4.72 -4.66 -16.34
C ALA A 214 -6.01 -5.37 -16.79
N MET A 215 -7.04 -5.37 -15.96
CA MET A 215 -8.35 -5.94 -16.34
C MET A 215 -9.11 -4.98 -17.26
N ILE A 216 -9.10 -3.68 -16.99
CA ILE A 216 -9.69 -2.62 -17.86
C ILE A 216 -9.07 -2.65 -19.25
N ASP A 217 -7.75 -2.80 -19.36
CA ASP A 217 -7.06 -2.90 -20.64
C ASP A 217 -7.53 -4.10 -21.49
N ARG A 218 -8.10 -5.12 -20.86
CA ARG A 218 -8.67 -6.30 -21.56
C ARG A 218 -10.13 -6.13 -21.95
N THR A 219 -10.86 -5.24 -21.27
CA THR A 219 -12.28 -4.99 -21.56
C THR A 219 -12.46 -4.03 -22.73
N HIS A 220 -11.53 -3.07 -22.91
CA HIS A 220 -11.53 -2.02 -23.94
C HIS A 220 -12.78 -1.09 -23.94
N ASP A 221 -13.66 -1.19 -22.94
CA ASP A 221 -14.91 -0.43 -22.83
C ASP A 221 -14.88 0.63 -21.72
N ILE A 222 -13.80 0.68 -20.93
CA ILE A 222 -13.65 1.61 -19.81
C ILE A 222 -12.44 2.50 -20.03
N ASN A 223 -12.64 3.81 -19.90
CA ASN A 223 -11.54 4.77 -19.94
C ASN A 223 -10.86 4.86 -18.56
N ARG A 224 -9.52 4.90 -18.54
CA ARG A 224 -8.71 4.98 -17.32
C ARG A 224 -8.87 6.28 -16.54
N ASP A 225 -9.34 7.35 -17.16
CA ASP A 225 -9.65 8.63 -16.50
C ASP A 225 -10.83 8.54 -15.52
N LYS A 226 -11.60 7.45 -15.54
CA LYS A 226 -12.57 7.10 -14.50
C LYS A 226 -11.94 6.68 -13.17
N ILE A 227 -10.62 6.51 -13.15
CA ILE A 227 -9.87 6.08 -11.97
C ILE A 227 -8.95 7.21 -11.51
N LEU A 228 -8.97 7.50 -10.22
CA LEU A 228 -8.08 8.47 -9.59
C LEU A 228 -7.36 7.85 -8.39
N ARG A 229 -6.03 7.92 -8.40
CA ARG A 229 -5.19 7.59 -7.26
C ARG A 229 -4.80 8.85 -6.52
N LEU A 230 -5.19 8.95 -5.24
CA LEU A 230 -4.78 10.04 -4.35
C LEU A 230 -3.53 9.65 -3.55
N GLY A 231 -2.69 10.64 -3.28
CA GLY A 231 -1.43 10.49 -2.57
C GLY A 231 -0.25 10.24 -3.51
N ILE A 232 0.93 10.03 -2.95
CA ILE A 232 2.20 10.03 -3.64
C ILE A 232 2.46 8.71 -4.37
N PRO A 233 2.56 8.70 -5.71
CA PRO A 233 2.84 7.49 -6.49
C PRO A 233 4.32 7.12 -6.45
N SER A 234 4.62 5.83 -6.67
CA SER A 234 5.97 5.41 -7.00
C SER A 234 6.36 5.85 -8.41
N TRP A 235 7.66 6.04 -8.64
CA TRP A 235 8.18 6.44 -9.95
C TRP A 235 7.72 5.53 -11.10
N ASP A 236 7.76 4.21 -10.88
CA ASP A 236 7.33 3.24 -11.89
C ASP A 236 5.83 3.30 -12.16
N PHE A 237 5.03 3.63 -11.15
CA PHE A 237 3.59 3.75 -11.29
C PHE A 237 3.22 5.00 -12.08
N VAL A 238 3.75 6.18 -11.69
CA VAL A 238 3.43 7.45 -12.40
C VAL A 238 3.93 7.42 -13.84
N ARG A 239 5.08 6.79 -14.12
CA ARG A 239 5.57 6.67 -15.49
C ARG A 239 4.68 5.82 -16.38
N LYS A 240 4.03 4.78 -15.81
CA LYS A 240 3.18 3.87 -16.57
C LYS A 240 1.73 4.33 -16.68
N TYR A 241 1.22 5.00 -15.65
CA TYR A 241 -0.18 5.41 -15.52
C TYR A 241 -0.30 6.88 -15.04
N PRO A 242 0.30 7.84 -15.75
CA PRO A 242 0.32 9.24 -15.29
C PRO A 242 -1.09 9.82 -15.17
N GLU A 243 -2.00 9.43 -16.07
CA GLU A 243 -3.39 9.90 -16.12
C GLU A 243 -4.22 9.54 -14.88
N VAL A 244 -3.83 8.47 -14.18
CA VAL A 244 -4.53 7.95 -13.00
C VAL A 244 -4.07 8.66 -11.72
N CYS A 245 -2.90 9.30 -11.72
CA CYS A 245 -2.31 9.88 -10.52
C CYS A 245 -2.90 11.25 -10.18
N GLU A 246 -2.93 11.59 -8.90
CA GLU A 246 -3.30 12.92 -8.39
C GLU A 246 -2.44 14.01 -9.04
N THR A 247 -1.14 13.78 -9.06
CA THR A 247 -0.14 14.63 -9.70
C THR A 247 -0.01 14.38 -11.20
N ALA A 248 -1.11 13.94 -11.86
CA ALA A 248 -1.08 13.81 -13.31
C ALA A 248 -0.56 15.11 -13.91
N ASN A 249 0.50 15.02 -14.70
CA ASN A 249 1.12 16.17 -15.32
C ASN A 249 0.20 16.72 -16.41
N LEU A 250 -0.92 17.29 -15.96
CA LEU A 250 -1.84 18.04 -16.82
C LEU A 250 -1.12 19.25 -17.39
N ASP A 251 -0.15 19.82 -16.65
CA ASP A 251 0.64 20.96 -17.05
C ASP A 251 1.50 20.64 -18.28
N ASP A 252 2.14 19.45 -18.35
CA ASP A 252 2.85 19.01 -19.55
C ASP A 252 1.91 18.82 -20.76
N LYS A 253 0.70 18.28 -20.53
CA LYS A 253 -0.30 18.18 -21.61
C LYS A 253 -0.79 19.55 -22.01
N ILE A 254 -1.12 20.41 -21.04
CA ILE A 254 -1.53 21.80 -21.25
C ILE A 254 -0.42 22.57 -21.98
N ALA A 255 0.84 22.41 -21.57
CA ALA A 255 1.99 23.05 -22.23
C ALA A 255 2.19 22.55 -23.67
N LYS A 256 2.07 21.24 -23.93
CA LYS A 256 2.16 20.67 -25.29
C LYS A 256 1.03 21.17 -26.19
N ILE A 257 -0.20 21.19 -25.67
CA ILE A 257 -1.35 21.73 -26.41
C ILE A 257 -1.18 23.23 -26.60
N GLY A 258 -0.68 23.95 -25.60
CA GLY A 258 -0.32 25.36 -25.70
C GLY A 258 0.71 25.63 -26.83
N HIS A 259 1.73 24.79 -26.94
CA HIS A 259 2.70 24.84 -28.03
C HIS A 259 2.08 24.56 -29.40
N GLN A 260 1.18 23.61 -29.50
CA GLN A 260 0.41 23.33 -30.73
C GLN A 260 -0.50 24.51 -31.10
N ILE A 261 -1.15 25.14 -30.14
CA ILE A 261 -1.94 26.36 -30.34
C ILE A 261 -1.07 27.47 -30.93
N GLN A 262 0.16 27.68 -30.42
CA GLN A 262 1.09 28.66 -30.97
C GLN A 262 1.50 28.35 -32.42
N ILE A 263 1.76 27.09 -32.74
CA ILE A 263 2.06 26.65 -34.12
C ILE A 263 0.89 26.97 -35.04
N TYR A 264 -0.35 26.62 -34.65
CA TYR A 264 -1.52 26.91 -35.48
C TYR A 264 -1.80 28.41 -35.62
N LYS A 265 -1.60 29.20 -34.54
CA LYS A 265 -1.67 30.67 -34.60
C LYS A 265 -0.66 31.24 -35.61
N SER A 266 0.60 30.79 -35.54
CA SER A 266 1.64 31.20 -36.46
C SER A 266 1.34 30.85 -37.92
N MET A 267 0.78 29.63 -38.17
CA MET A 267 0.37 29.20 -39.50
C MET A 267 -0.80 30.03 -40.06
N LEU A 268 -1.65 30.58 -39.21
CA LEU A 268 -2.77 31.45 -39.53
C LEU A 268 -2.37 32.92 -39.58
N GLY A 269 -1.08 33.26 -39.33
CA GLY A 269 -0.58 34.65 -39.32
C GLY A 269 -1.15 35.50 -38.18
N LEU A 270 -1.58 34.89 -37.08
CA LEU A 270 -2.15 35.57 -35.92
C LEU A 270 -1.05 36.04 -34.96
N ASP A 271 -1.23 37.26 -34.40
CA ASP A 271 -0.31 37.84 -33.42
C ASP A 271 -0.41 37.10 -32.07
N ASP A 272 0.73 36.87 -31.39
CA ASP A 272 0.81 36.26 -30.07
C ASP A 272 0.09 37.04 -28.96
N GLY A 273 -0.11 38.36 -29.18
CA GLY A 273 -0.81 39.26 -28.26
C GLY A 273 -2.34 39.28 -28.35
N LEU A 274 -2.96 38.50 -29.26
CA LEU A 274 -4.41 38.44 -29.41
C LEU A 274 -5.09 37.91 -28.14
N LYS A 275 -6.04 38.67 -27.60
CA LYS A 275 -6.83 38.27 -26.44
C LYS A 275 -7.75 37.09 -26.78
N GLU A 276 -8.09 36.27 -25.79
CA GLU A 276 -8.91 35.09 -25.97
C GLU A 276 -10.30 35.35 -26.55
N GLU A 277 -10.90 36.51 -26.18
CA GLU A 277 -12.20 36.95 -26.70
C GLU A 277 -12.13 37.30 -28.19
N GLU A 278 -11.04 37.92 -28.63
CA GLU A 278 -10.78 38.28 -30.03
C GLU A 278 -10.55 37.01 -30.88
N LEU A 279 -9.80 36.05 -30.34
CA LEU A 279 -9.54 34.78 -30.99
C LEU A 279 -10.83 33.95 -31.14
N ALA A 280 -11.69 33.93 -30.10
CA ALA A 280 -12.99 33.23 -30.15
C ALA A 280 -13.96 33.86 -31.18
N ALA A 281 -13.84 35.18 -31.44
CA ALA A 281 -14.60 35.88 -32.47
C ALA A 281 -14.11 35.50 -33.88
N LEU A 282 -12.79 35.38 -34.07
CA LEU A 282 -12.17 35.02 -35.34
C LEU A 282 -12.46 33.57 -35.77
N ILE A 283 -12.58 32.64 -34.82
CA ILE A 283 -12.95 31.23 -35.07
C ILE A 283 -14.36 31.08 -35.70
N LYS A 284 -15.20 32.11 -35.60
CA LYS A 284 -16.59 32.13 -36.12
C LYS A 284 -16.75 32.80 -37.48
N THR A 285 -15.66 33.31 -38.10
CA THR A 285 -15.69 33.99 -39.39
C THR A 285 -15.60 33.02 -40.56
N GLU A 286 -16.07 33.46 -41.77
CA GLU A 286 -15.96 32.66 -43.01
C GLU A 286 -14.50 32.51 -43.43
N TYR A 287 -14.09 31.33 -43.85
CA TYR A 287 -12.71 30.96 -44.18
C TYR A 287 -12.42 31.19 -45.67
N ALA A 288 -11.20 31.62 -45.97
CA ALA A 288 -10.80 31.93 -47.36
C ALA A 288 -10.56 30.67 -48.22
N ASN A 289 -10.25 29.53 -47.60
CA ASN A 289 -10.05 28.24 -48.29
C ASN A 289 -10.12 27.03 -47.33
N ALA A 290 -10.25 25.82 -47.88
CA ALA A 290 -10.39 24.58 -47.08
C ALA A 290 -9.20 24.27 -46.14
N ARG A 291 -7.98 24.75 -46.48
CA ARG A 291 -6.79 24.56 -45.63
C ARG A 291 -6.83 25.45 -44.41
N GLU A 292 -7.33 26.66 -44.58
CA GLU A 292 -7.51 27.63 -43.50
C GLU A 292 -8.62 27.14 -42.54
N GLU A 293 -9.74 26.64 -43.07
CA GLU A 293 -10.81 26.02 -42.30
C GLU A 293 -10.30 24.85 -41.44
N GLU A 294 -9.45 23.97 -42.01
CA GLU A 294 -8.83 22.87 -41.28
C GLU A 294 -7.93 23.35 -40.12
N LEU A 295 -7.14 24.39 -40.35
CA LEU A 295 -6.26 24.99 -39.32
C LEU A 295 -7.07 25.63 -38.18
N TRP A 296 -8.13 26.38 -38.51
CA TRP A 296 -9.04 26.96 -37.53
C TRP A 296 -9.77 25.92 -36.71
N THR A 297 -10.21 24.81 -37.34
CA THR A 297 -10.84 23.68 -36.66
C THR A 297 -9.88 23.04 -35.66
N LYS A 298 -8.65 22.77 -36.07
CA LYS A 298 -7.61 22.21 -35.18
C LYS A 298 -7.25 23.14 -34.03
N LEU A 299 -7.18 24.46 -34.32
CA LEU A 299 -6.94 25.46 -33.28
C LEU A 299 -8.06 25.49 -32.25
N ALA A 300 -9.32 25.45 -32.70
CA ALA A 300 -10.49 25.43 -31.82
C ALA A 300 -10.54 24.14 -30.96
N GLU A 301 -10.22 22.98 -31.55
CA GLU A 301 -10.13 21.71 -30.85
C GLU A 301 -9.04 21.74 -29.76
N CYS A 302 -7.84 22.18 -30.10
CA CYS A 302 -6.73 22.31 -29.15
C CYS A 302 -7.06 23.28 -28.01
N LYS A 303 -7.71 24.43 -28.32
CA LYS A 303 -8.14 25.36 -27.26
C LYS A 303 -9.15 24.73 -26.33
N ARG A 304 -10.18 24.08 -26.87
CA ARG A 304 -11.19 23.40 -26.06
C ARG A 304 -10.55 22.34 -25.17
N GLU A 305 -9.65 21.48 -25.73
CA GLU A 305 -8.95 20.46 -24.97
C GLU A 305 -8.06 21.06 -23.85
N ARG A 306 -7.34 22.15 -24.15
CA ARG A 306 -6.53 22.89 -23.16
C ARG A 306 -7.40 23.42 -22.01
N ASP A 307 -8.51 24.07 -22.35
CA ASP A 307 -9.39 24.71 -21.36
C ASP A 307 -10.13 23.66 -20.51
N GLU A 308 -10.53 22.53 -21.11
CA GLU A 308 -11.05 21.37 -20.39
C GLU A 308 -10.02 20.79 -19.41
N LEU A 309 -8.76 20.64 -19.81
CA LEU A 309 -7.69 20.17 -18.94
C LEU A 309 -7.37 21.19 -17.84
N ALA A 310 -7.29 22.48 -18.16
CA ALA A 310 -7.04 23.54 -17.19
C ALA A 310 -8.17 23.69 -16.14
N SER A 311 -9.41 23.37 -16.52
CA SER A 311 -10.55 23.37 -15.59
C SER A 311 -10.58 22.17 -14.62
N ARG A 312 -9.78 21.14 -14.86
CA ARG A 312 -9.73 19.91 -14.04
C ARG A 312 -8.89 20.11 -12.77
N THR A 313 -9.40 20.89 -11.82
CA THR A 313 -8.83 20.92 -10.47
C THR A 313 -8.87 19.52 -9.83
N LEU A 314 -8.03 19.24 -8.83
CA LEU A 314 -8.07 17.98 -8.09
C LEU A 314 -9.48 17.67 -7.57
N THR A 315 -10.17 18.69 -7.03
CA THR A 315 -11.55 18.57 -6.56
C THR A 315 -12.52 18.12 -7.66
N SER A 316 -12.41 18.71 -8.88
CA SER A 316 -13.26 18.30 -10.00
C SER A 316 -12.93 16.89 -10.49
N ARG A 317 -11.65 16.49 -10.49
CA ARG A 317 -11.22 15.12 -10.80
C ARG A 317 -11.72 14.10 -9.77
N ILE A 318 -11.66 14.45 -8.48
CA ILE A 318 -12.23 13.62 -7.40
C ILE A 318 -13.73 13.41 -7.65
N LYS A 319 -14.47 14.46 -7.98
CA LYS A 319 -15.93 14.36 -8.25
C LYS A 319 -16.25 13.53 -9.49
N ALA A 320 -15.45 13.62 -10.53
CA ALA A 320 -15.66 12.92 -11.80
C ALA A 320 -15.23 11.44 -11.78
N ALA A 321 -14.36 11.05 -10.86
CA ALA A 321 -13.84 9.70 -10.79
C ALA A 321 -14.90 8.70 -10.32
N ALA A 322 -15.07 7.60 -11.04
CA ALA A 322 -15.89 6.46 -10.59
C ALA A 322 -15.15 5.63 -9.53
N VAL A 323 -13.81 5.63 -9.57
CA VAL A 323 -12.96 4.93 -8.61
C VAL A 323 -11.97 5.91 -8.03
N VAL A 324 -11.95 6.06 -6.72
CA VAL A 324 -10.93 6.79 -5.99
C VAL A 324 -10.15 5.79 -5.14
N ALA A 325 -8.83 5.73 -5.31
CA ALA A 325 -7.96 4.83 -4.56
C ALA A 325 -6.93 5.62 -3.74
N CYS A 326 -6.83 5.34 -2.45
CA CYS A 326 -5.96 6.07 -1.53
C CYS A 326 -5.50 5.22 -0.34
N THR A 327 -4.57 5.74 0.45
CA THR A 327 -4.26 5.17 1.76
C THR A 327 -5.36 5.51 2.78
N LEU A 328 -5.43 4.75 3.88
CA LEU A 328 -6.32 5.07 4.99
C LEU A 328 -6.01 6.47 5.58
N ASP A 329 -4.74 6.85 5.63
CA ASP A 329 -4.31 8.16 6.12
C ASP A 329 -4.78 9.30 5.19
N ARG A 330 -4.81 9.06 3.87
CA ARG A 330 -5.33 10.04 2.90
C ARG A 330 -6.85 10.09 2.88
N TYR A 331 -7.54 8.98 3.16
CA TYR A 331 -9.00 8.92 3.19
C TYR A 331 -9.62 9.88 4.22
N ILE A 332 -9.02 10.03 5.40
CA ILE A 332 -9.52 10.92 6.46
C ILE A 332 -9.36 12.42 6.14
N THR A 333 -8.49 12.77 5.19
CA THR A 333 -8.26 14.18 4.79
C THR A 333 -9.17 14.64 3.66
N GLU A 334 -9.90 13.72 3.04
CA GLU A 334 -10.79 13.98 1.92
C GLU A 334 -12.23 13.61 2.28
N ASP A 335 -13.19 14.42 1.88
CA ASP A 335 -14.60 14.07 2.01
C ASP A 335 -15.06 13.28 0.77
N LEU A 336 -14.78 11.96 0.81
CA LEU A 336 -15.05 11.06 -0.32
C LEU A 336 -16.41 10.40 -0.17
N GLU A 337 -17.33 10.73 -1.04
CA GLU A 337 -18.59 10.01 -1.19
C GLU A 337 -18.39 8.75 -2.05
N ALA A 338 -19.05 7.65 -1.67
CA ALA A 338 -19.01 6.39 -2.40
C ALA A 338 -20.31 5.61 -2.27
N ASP A 339 -20.61 4.79 -3.28
CA ASP A 339 -21.68 3.78 -3.19
C ASP A 339 -21.19 2.51 -2.47
N HIS A 340 -19.87 2.25 -2.46
CA HIS A 340 -19.22 1.15 -1.76
C HIS A 340 -17.79 1.50 -1.35
N LEU A 341 -17.39 1.08 -0.16
CA LEU A 341 -16.05 1.27 0.39
C LEU A 341 -15.31 -0.07 0.44
N PHE A 342 -14.11 -0.12 -0.13
CA PHE A 342 -13.26 -1.31 -0.12
C PHE A 342 -11.99 -1.06 0.69
N LEU A 343 -11.60 -2.02 1.52
CA LEU A 343 -10.30 -2.04 2.20
C LEU A 343 -9.57 -3.32 1.86
N ASP A 344 -8.47 -3.21 1.09
CA ASP A 344 -7.59 -4.36 0.86
C ASP A 344 -6.44 -4.39 1.87
N GLU A 345 -5.78 -5.54 2.00
CA GLU A 345 -4.73 -5.82 3.00
C GLU A 345 -5.21 -5.56 4.45
N VAL A 346 -6.48 -5.90 4.73
CA VAL A 346 -7.11 -5.63 6.03
C VAL A 346 -6.35 -6.21 7.22
N GLY A 347 -5.63 -7.33 7.05
CA GLY A 347 -4.80 -7.92 8.10
C GLY A 347 -3.67 -7.00 8.56
N TYR A 348 -3.16 -6.16 7.65
CA TYR A 348 -2.08 -5.21 7.88
C TYR A 348 -2.58 -3.79 8.22
N ALA A 349 -3.86 -3.51 8.00
CA ALA A 349 -4.48 -2.25 8.34
C ALA A 349 -4.73 -2.14 9.85
N SER A 350 -4.38 -1.02 10.46
CA SER A 350 -4.69 -0.74 11.86
C SER A 350 -6.19 -0.53 12.05
N LEU A 351 -6.74 -1.09 13.14
CA LEU A 351 -8.13 -0.90 13.55
C LEU A 351 -8.47 0.59 13.63
N MET A 352 -7.63 1.38 14.30
CA MET A 352 -7.87 2.82 14.49
C MET A 352 -7.91 3.59 13.18
N LYS A 353 -7.11 3.21 12.18
CA LYS A 353 -7.11 3.87 10.87
C LYS A 353 -8.26 3.42 9.97
N ALA A 354 -8.87 2.27 10.23
CA ALA A 354 -9.94 1.72 9.39
C ALA A 354 -11.35 2.12 9.86
N LEU A 355 -11.54 2.45 11.14
CA LEU A 355 -12.85 2.85 11.67
C LEU A 355 -13.52 4.02 10.92
N PRO A 356 -12.79 5.02 10.38
CA PRO A 356 -13.40 6.06 9.56
C PRO A 356 -14.22 5.56 8.37
N LEU A 357 -13.98 4.37 7.85
CA LEU A 357 -14.77 3.76 6.77
C LEU A 357 -16.22 3.47 7.19
N PHE A 358 -16.50 3.49 8.48
CA PHE A 358 -17.83 3.22 9.06
C PHE A 358 -18.63 4.51 9.37
N ARG A 359 -18.20 5.68 8.90
CA ARG A 359 -18.93 6.96 9.08
C ARG A 359 -20.24 7.00 8.32
N GLN A 360 -20.27 6.41 7.15
CA GLN A 360 -21.42 6.41 6.25
C GLN A 360 -22.12 5.04 6.34
N ASN A 361 -23.45 5.03 6.26
CA ASN A 361 -24.20 3.76 6.13
C ASN A 361 -24.11 3.25 4.67
N LYS A 362 -22.90 2.97 4.22
CA LYS A 362 -22.60 2.43 2.89
C LYS A 362 -22.03 1.02 3.03
N PRO A 363 -22.19 0.16 2.04
CA PRO A 363 -21.57 -1.16 2.04
C PRO A 363 -20.05 -1.04 2.21
N VAL A 364 -19.48 -1.93 3.04
CA VAL A 364 -18.03 -2.03 3.27
C VAL A 364 -17.58 -3.44 2.93
N THR A 365 -16.53 -3.55 2.14
CA THR A 365 -15.88 -4.84 1.87
C THR A 365 -14.43 -4.81 2.28
N PHE A 366 -14.08 -5.72 3.18
CA PHE A 366 -12.70 -6.01 3.54
C PHE A 366 -12.15 -7.15 2.70
N LEU A 367 -10.90 -7.00 2.21
CA LEU A 367 -10.16 -8.06 1.55
C LEU A 367 -8.80 -8.22 2.25
N GLY A 368 -8.26 -9.43 2.27
CA GLY A 368 -6.92 -9.61 2.83
C GLY A 368 -6.73 -10.97 3.46
N ASP A 369 -5.67 -11.06 4.26
CA ASP A 369 -5.31 -12.26 5.01
C ASP A 369 -4.77 -11.86 6.39
N HIS A 370 -5.57 -12.11 7.41
CA HIS A 370 -5.22 -11.80 8.80
C HIS A 370 -4.19 -12.78 9.42
N LEU A 371 -3.85 -13.84 8.70
CA LEU A 371 -2.78 -14.77 9.07
C LEU A 371 -1.44 -14.42 8.41
N GLN A 372 -1.37 -13.31 7.71
CA GLN A 372 -0.12 -12.66 7.29
C GLN A 372 0.30 -11.57 8.29
N LEU A 373 1.16 -10.64 7.87
CA LEU A 373 1.68 -9.59 8.76
C LEU A 373 0.57 -8.80 9.43
N PRO A 374 0.67 -8.57 10.75
CA PRO A 374 -0.20 -7.65 11.47
C PRO A 374 0.16 -6.20 11.19
N PRO A 375 -0.68 -5.24 11.63
CA PRO A 375 -0.35 -3.81 11.57
C PRO A 375 0.99 -3.50 12.21
N VAL A 376 1.71 -2.54 11.66
CA VAL A 376 2.94 -2.01 12.24
C VAL A 376 2.59 -0.82 13.13
N CYS A 377 3.02 -0.89 14.37
CA CYS A 377 2.90 0.17 15.35
C CYS A 377 4.26 0.35 16.03
N GLU A 378 4.64 1.57 16.36
CA GLU A 378 5.92 1.91 17.02
C GLU A 378 5.97 1.47 18.47
N VAL A 379 4.89 0.95 19.00
CA VAL A 379 4.79 0.42 20.37
C VAL A 379 5.60 -0.88 20.48
N THR A 380 6.58 -0.90 21.40
CA THR A 380 7.46 -2.08 21.60
C THR A 380 7.03 -2.95 22.77
N GLU A 381 6.28 -2.42 23.70
CA GLU A 381 5.81 -3.13 24.89
C GLU A 381 4.32 -2.84 25.08
N LEU A 382 3.51 -3.84 24.84
CA LEU A 382 2.08 -3.78 25.10
C LEU A 382 1.77 -4.33 26.49
N GLY A 383 1.42 -3.43 27.39
CA GLY A 383 0.42 -3.71 28.40
C GLY A 383 0.67 -4.56 29.63
N ARG A 384 1.84 -4.57 30.31
CA ARG A 384 1.84 -5.15 31.65
C ARG A 384 1.93 -4.14 32.80
N ASN A 385 2.38 -2.94 32.56
CA ASN A 385 2.50 -1.83 33.55
C ASN A 385 2.47 -0.47 32.86
N SER A 386 1.82 -0.34 31.70
CA SER A 386 1.87 0.92 31.00
C SER A 386 0.74 1.82 31.47
N THR A 387 1.05 3.10 31.62
CA THR A 387 0.11 4.20 31.72
C THR A 387 -0.82 4.26 30.49
N TYR A 388 -0.46 3.54 29.43
CA TYR A 388 -1.06 3.55 28.10
C TYR A 388 -1.63 2.17 27.75
N ASP A 389 -2.85 1.88 28.10
CA ASP A 389 -3.51 0.60 27.78
C ASP A 389 -4.25 0.61 26.42
N LYS A 390 -4.72 1.77 25.97
CA LYS A 390 -5.50 1.92 24.72
C LYS A 390 -4.64 1.93 23.45
N LEU A 391 -3.32 2.09 23.58
CA LEU A 391 -2.37 1.94 22.47
C LEU A 391 -2.48 0.59 21.73
N VAL A 392 -2.95 -0.42 22.40
CA VAL A 392 -3.15 -1.75 21.84
C VAL A 392 -4.03 -1.72 20.58
N LEU A 393 -4.97 -0.79 20.50
CA LEU A 393 -5.88 -0.64 19.36
C LEU A 393 -5.17 -0.22 18.07
N TRP A 394 -4.02 0.44 18.16
CA TRP A 394 -3.19 0.79 16.99
C TRP A 394 -2.44 -0.41 16.40
N ALA A 395 -2.12 -1.39 17.23
CA ALA A 395 -1.46 -2.61 16.81
C ALA A 395 -2.45 -3.70 16.36
N GLU A 396 -3.76 -3.48 16.55
CA GLU A 396 -4.78 -4.44 16.14
C GLU A 396 -5.19 -4.29 14.68
N SER A 397 -5.52 -5.44 14.08
CA SER A 397 -5.99 -5.50 12.71
C SER A 397 -7.41 -4.93 12.57
N ALA A 398 -7.63 -4.20 11.50
CA ALA A 398 -8.93 -3.68 11.10
C ALA A 398 -10.02 -4.76 10.95
N ILE A 399 -9.65 -6.03 10.80
CA ILE A 399 -10.59 -7.14 10.72
C ILE A 399 -11.52 -7.22 11.94
N TYR A 400 -11.07 -6.67 13.09
CA TYR A 400 -11.86 -6.67 14.32
C TYR A 400 -12.74 -5.43 14.50
N ALA A 401 -12.83 -4.54 13.49
CA ALA A 401 -13.63 -3.32 13.57
C ALA A 401 -15.10 -3.59 13.92
N GLY A 402 -15.70 -4.65 13.36
CA GLY A 402 -17.07 -5.04 13.67
C GLY A 402 -17.31 -5.39 15.16
N CYS A 403 -16.26 -5.80 15.90
CA CYS A 403 -16.37 -6.09 17.33
C CYS A 403 -16.77 -4.87 18.15
N MET A 404 -16.33 -3.68 17.72
CA MET A 404 -16.57 -2.44 18.47
C MET A 404 -18.05 -2.04 18.50
N PHE A 405 -18.82 -2.48 17.52
CA PHE A 405 -20.25 -2.13 17.40
C PHE A 405 -21.19 -3.09 18.12
N LYS A 406 -20.67 -4.12 18.81
CA LYS A 406 -21.53 -5.05 19.58
C LYS A 406 -22.12 -4.38 20.82
N SER A 407 -23.42 -4.58 21.05
CA SER A 407 -24.14 -3.98 22.18
C SER A 407 -23.62 -4.43 23.55
N GLU A 408 -23.19 -5.70 23.66
CA GLU A 408 -22.61 -6.25 24.87
C GLU A 408 -21.13 -5.90 25.08
N MET A 409 -20.49 -5.23 24.12
CA MET A 409 -19.08 -4.87 24.22
C MET A 409 -18.90 -3.65 25.12
N THR A 410 -18.06 -3.76 26.13
CA THR A 410 -17.57 -2.63 26.94
C THR A 410 -16.12 -2.31 26.59
N VAL A 411 -15.66 -1.11 26.94
CA VAL A 411 -14.27 -0.71 26.71
C VAL A 411 -13.30 -1.67 27.40
N GLU A 412 -13.58 -2.05 28.65
CA GLU A 412 -12.77 -2.96 29.43
C GLU A 412 -12.68 -4.35 28.79
N SER A 413 -13.83 -4.90 28.35
CA SER A 413 -13.87 -6.22 27.70
C SER A 413 -13.15 -6.22 26.36
N LEU A 414 -13.25 -5.13 25.61
CA LEU A 414 -12.55 -4.95 24.31
C LEU A 414 -11.04 -4.92 24.52
N LEU A 415 -10.56 -4.09 25.43
CA LEU A 415 -9.13 -3.99 25.74
C LEU A 415 -8.58 -5.30 26.31
N GLU A 416 -9.33 -5.97 27.20
CA GLU A 416 -8.93 -7.26 27.74
C GLU A 416 -8.82 -8.34 26.64
N ASN A 417 -9.75 -8.38 25.70
CA ASN A 417 -9.69 -9.28 24.56
C ASN A 417 -8.46 -9.03 23.70
N TYR A 418 -8.14 -7.77 23.42
CA TYR A 418 -6.94 -7.41 22.67
C TYR A 418 -5.65 -7.69 23.43
N LEU A 419 -5.59 -7.40 24.72
CA LEU A 419 -4.41 -7.64 25.55
C LEU A 419 -4.11 -9.14 25.72
N ARG A 420 -5.16 -9.98 25.75
CA ARG A 420 -5.04 -11.44 25.91
C ARG A 420 -4.95 -12.21 24.60
N ASP A 421 -4.99 -11.55 23.45
CA ASP A 421 -5.02 -12.17 22.11
C ASP A 421 -6.15 -13.21 21.94
N ARG A 422 -7.34 -12.87 22.48
CA ARG A 422 -8.52 -13.74 22.47
C ARG A 422 -9.48 -13.38 21.31
N HIS A 423 -8.97 -13.41 20.11
CA HIS A 423 -9.77 -13.10 18.91
C HIS A 423 -10.31 -14.38 18.26
N ASP A 424 -11.07 -15.16 19.01
CA ASP A 424 -11.60 -16.44 18.53
C ASP A 424 -12.71 -16.29 17.48
N ARG A 425 -13.27 -15.09 17.30
CA ARG A 425 -14.37 -14.83 16.36
C ARG A 425 -14.18 -13.51 15.62
N ILE A 426 -14.23 -13.60 14.29
CA ILE A 426 -14.42 -12.46 13.41
C ILE A 426 -15.92 -12.15 13.41
N PRO A 427 -16.37 -11.01 13.99
CA PRO A 427 -17.78 -10.81 14.20
C PRO A 427 -18.47 -10.06 13.07
N GLU A 428 -19.77 -10.34 12.95
CA GLU A 428 -20.82 -9.53 12.30
C GLU A 428 -20.56 -9.06 10.87
N MET A 429 -19.74 -9.81 10.10
CA MET A 429 -19.59 -9.60 8.68
C MET A 429 -19.78 -10.91 7.92
N LYS A 430 -20.19 -10.83 6.67
CA LYS A 430 -20.24 -11.99 5.79
C LYS A 430 -18.83 -12.41 5.41
N LYS A 431 -18.31 -13.45 6.04
CA LYS A 431 -16.99 -14.01 5.71
C LYS A 431 -17.09 -14.93 4.51
N MET A 432 -16.26 -14.69 3.51
CA MET A 432 -16.05 -15.56 2.35
C MET A 432 -14.60 -16.02 2.32
N GLU A 433 -14.39 -17.32 2.12
CA GLU A 433 -13.05 -17.92 2.11
C GLU A 433 -12.65 -18.32 0.70
N LEU A 434 -11.42 -17.96 0.30
CA LEU A 434 -10.79 -18.38 -0.95
C LEU A 434 -9.67 -19.35 -0.59
N ASN A 435 -9.93 -20.62 -0.73
CA ASN A 435 -9.04 -21.70 -0.27
C ASN A 435 -8.14 -22.26 -1.38
N THR A 436 -8.24 -21.71 -2.58
CA THR A 436 -7.44 -22.14 -3.73
C THR A 436 -6.35 -21.13 -4.03
N THR A 437 -5.07 -21.57 -4.10
CA THR A 437 -3.96 -20.72 -4.56
C THR A 437 -3.58 -21.05 -6.01
N PHE A 438 -3.28 -19.98 -6.76
CA PHE A 438 -2.76 -20.02 -8.14
C PHE A 438 -1.28 -19.57 -8.20
N ARG A 439 -0.62 -19.41 -7.06
CA ARG A 439 0.74 -18.87 -6.97
C ARG A 439 1.81 -19.93 -6.81
N PHE A 440 1.62 -20.88 -5.93
CA PHE A 440 2.64 -21.85 -5.55
C PHE A 440 2.11 -23.30 -5.49
N PRO A 441 3.02 -24.30 -5.60
CA PRO A 441 2.66 -25.71 -5.69
C PRO A 441 2.02 -26.31 -4.43
N ALA A 442 1.48 -27.54 -4.59
CA ALA A 442 0.72 -28.25 -3.59
C ALA A 442 1.52 -28.51 -2.30
N ASN A 443 2.78 -28.93 -2.40
CA ASN A 443 3.59 -29.25 -1.22
C ASN A 443 3.78 -28.06 -0.25
N LEU A 444 3.83 -26.82 -0.75
CA LEU A 444 3.82 -25.66 0.13
C LEU A 444 2.41 -25.34 0.62
N ALA A 445 1.38 -25.47 -0.24
CA ALA A 445 0.00 -25.22 0.15
C ALA A 445 -0.43 -26.16 1.29
N ASP A 446 -0.10 -27.45 1.21
CA ASP A 446 -0.42 -28.47 2.23
C ASP A 446 0.24 -28.15 3.58
N LEU A 447 1.50 -27.68 3.57
CA LEU A 447 2.19 -27.23 4.78
C LEU A 447 1.50 -26.00 5.39
N LEU A 448 1.10 -25.06 4.56
CA LEU A 448 0.39 -23.86 5.01
C LEU A 448 -1.01 -24.19 5.49
N ASP A 449 -1.73 -25.11 4.86
CA ASP A 449 -3.01 -25.56 5.38
C ASP A 449 -2.86 -26.21 6.76
N LYS A 450 -1.92 -27.14 6.90
CA LYS A 450 -1.70 -27.87 8.15
C LYS A 450 -1.35 -26.97 9.33
N TYR A 451 -0.50 -25.97 9.13
CA TYR A 451 0.07 -25.17 10.23
C TYR A 451 -0.55 -23.79 10.40
N VAL A 452 -1.10 -23.21 9.32
CA VAL A 452 -1.58 -21.82 9.30
C VAL A 452 -3.09 -21.76 9.08
N TYR A 453 -3.58 -22.18 7.91
CA TYR A 453 -4.96 -21.91 7.47
C TYR A 453 -5.99 -22.87 8.06
N LYS A 454 -5.72 -24.16 8.05
CA LYS A 454 -6.58 -25.22 8.61
C LYS A 454 -8.02 -25.20 8.10
N ASN A 455 -8.18 -24.83 6.83
CA ASN A 455 -9.49 -24.62 6.19
C ASN A 455 -9.62 -25.33 4.83
N GLY A 456 -8.73 -26.27 4.53
CA GLY A 456 -8.67 -26.96 3.25
C GLY A 456 -7.95 -26.18 2.16
N PHE A 457 -7.03 -25.29 2.53
CA PHE A 457 -6.22 -24.52 1.58
C PHE A 457 -5.38 -25.44 0.69
N HIS A 458 -5.48 -25.27 -0.62
CA HIS A 458 -4.85 -26.14 -1.60
C HIS A 458 -4.39 -25.37 -2.86
N SER A 459 -3.53 -26.01 -3.65
CA SER A 459 -3.01 -25.45 -4.89
C SER A 459 -3.75 -25.92 -6.13
N ASN A 460 -3.90 -25.04 -7.12
CA ASN A 460 -4.41 -25.37 -8.45
C ASN A 460 -3.30 -25.50 -9.52
N LEU A 461 -2.03 -25.60 -9.12
CA LEU A 461 -0.89 -25.64 -10.06
C LEU A 461 -0.51 -27.07 -10.52
N GLY A 462 -1.34 -28.05 -10.26
CA GLY A 462 -1.12 -29.45 -10.70
C GLY A 462 0.08 -30.11 -9.99
N ARG A 463 0.87 -30.93 -10.73
CA ARG A 463 1.97 -31.75 -10.17
C ARG A 463 3.30 -31.01 -9.95
N ARG A 464 3.33 -29.69 -10.06
CA ARG A 464 4.56 -28.95 -9.74
C ARG A 464 4.87 -29.03 -8.26
N GLU A 465 6.16 -29.04 -7.91
CA GLU A 465 6.62 -28.99 -6.52
C GLU A 465 7.42 -27.72 -6.27
N MET A 466 7.23 -27.12 -5.10
CA MET A 466 8.10 -26.07 -4.58
C MET A 466 9.44 -26.71 -4.23
N GLU A 467 10.53 -26.17 -4.77
CA GLU A 467 11.86 -26.61 -4.39
C GLU A 467 12.18 -26.04 -3.00
N LEU A 468 12.38 -26.93 -2.02
CA LEU A 468 12.71 -26.57 -0.66
C LEU A 468 14.15 -26.96 -0.35
N THR A 469 14.98 -26.00 0.01
CA THR A 469 16.40 -26.18 0.32
C THR A 469 16.70 -25.61 1.70
N CYS A 470 17.52 -26.32 2.51
CA CYS A 470 17.99 -25.82 3.78
C CYS A 470 19.51 -25.69 3.79
N LEU A 471 20.02 -24.49 3.96
CA LEU A 471 21.43 -24.22 4.19
C LEU A 471 21.69 -24.22 5.69
N ASN A 472 22.54 -25.15 6.13
CA ASN A 472 22.91 -25.23 7.54
C ASN A 472 23.93 -24.11 7.87
N ALA A 473 23.56 -23.25 8.80
CA ALA A 473 24.39 -22.16 9.30
C ALA A 473 24.21 -22.03 10.82
N VAL A 474 25.11 -22.70 11.56
CA VAL A 474 25.09 -22.66 13.03
C VAL A 474 25.48 -21.25 13.48
N LYS A 475 24.67 -20.64 14.34
CA LYS A 475 24.92 -19.32 14.86
C LYS A 475 26.14 -19.33 15.79
N ASP A 476 27.07 -18.37 15.58
CA ASP A 476 28.19 -18.16 16.49
C ASP A 476 27.72 -17.55 17.81
N THR A 477 28.29 -17.99 18.91
CA THR A 477 28.01 -17.44 20.25
C THR A 477 28.47 -15.97 20.39
N ASN A 478 29.44 -15.54 19.57
CA ASN A 478 29.94 -14.18 19.52
C ASN A 478 29.11 -13.25 18.64
N ASP A 479 28.15 -13.79 17.86
CA ASP A 479 27.27 -12.97 17.06
C ASP A 479 26.40 -12.07 17.93
N ALA A 480 26.27 -10.82 17.53
CA ALA A 480 25.38 -9.89 18.19
C ALA A 480 23.93 -10.42 18.17
N ARG A 481 23.14 -9.99 19.16
CA ARG A 481 21.72 -10.37 19.23
C ARG A 481 21.01 -10.02 17.91
N ARG A 482 20.27 -10.97 17.34
CA ARG A 482 19.54 -10.85 16.08
C ARG A 482 20.42 -10.65 14.84
N THR A 483 21.64 -11.22 14.86
CA THR A 483 22.52 -11.34 13.71
C THR A 483 23.10 -12.75 13.62
N SER A 484 23.53 -13.17 12.42
CA SER A 484 24.26 -14.39 12.17
C SER A 484 25.19 -14.21 10.97
N LEU A 485 26.49 -14.16 11.23
CA LEU A 485 27.50 -14.03 10.17
C LEU A 485 27.58 -15.32 9.32
N ASN A 486 27.43 -16.48 9.95
CA ASN A 486 27.46 -17.76 9.23
C ASN A 486 26.31 -17.88 8.23
N GLU A 487 25.13 -17.31 8.50
CA GLU A 487 24.04 -17.24 7.52
C GLU A 487 24.40 -16.34 6.35
N VAL A 488 25.06 -15.20 6.59
CA VAL A 488 25.52 -14.31 5.53
C VAL A 488 26.53 -15.02 4.60
N VAL A 489 27.49 -15.77 5.17
CA VAL A 489 28.47 -16.56 4.41
C VAL A 489 27.79 -17.64 3.60
N ALA A 490 26.84 -18.39 4.19
CA ALA A 490 26.08 -19.43 3.52
C ALA A 490 25.25 -18.88 2.34
N ILE A 491 24.59 -17.75 2.53
CA ILE A 491 23.81 -17.07 1.48
C ILE A 491 24.74 -16.63 0.33
N ARG A 492 25.82 -15.95 0.65
CA ARG A 492 26.78 -15.48 -0.37
C ARG A 492 27.33 -16.63 -1.23
N ARG A 493 27.71 -17.72 -0.58
CA ARG A 493 28.17 -18.94 -1.27
C ARG A 493 27.06 -19.51 -2.17
N TYR A 494 25.85 -19.63 -1.65
CA TYR A 494 24.71 -20.14 -2.40
C TYR A 494 24.39 -19.30 -3.64
N LEU A 495 24.42 -17.97 -3.54
CA LEU A 495 24.23 -17.07 -4.67
C LEU A 495 25.28 -17.29 -5.75
N THR A 496 26.55 -17.43 -5.37
CA THR A 496 27.65 -17.69 -6.31
C THR A 496 27.49 -19.05 -7.01
N GLU A 497 27.14 -20.10 -6.27
CA GLU A 497 27.01 -21.46 -6.81
C GLU A 497 25.74 -21.63 -7.70
N ASN A 498 24.72 -20.78 -7.51
CA ASN A 498 23.44 -20.87 -8.22
C ASN A 498 23.16 -19.67 -9.14
N ALA A 499 24.19 -18.87 -9.48
CA ALA A 499 24.04 -17.76 -10.41
C ALA A 499 23.38 -18.22 -11.72
N GLY A 500 22.34 -17.54 -12.16
CA GLY A 500 21.55 -17.86 -13.36
C GLY A 500 20.44 -18.91 -13.18
N ARG A 501 20.33 -19.58 -12.01
CA ARG A 501 19.25 -20.54 -11.74
C ARG A 501 18.14 -19.97 -10.86
N LEU A 502 18.35 -18.83 -10.21
CA LEU A 502 17.44 -18.29 -9.20
C LEU A 502 16.20 -17.60 -9.80
N GLY A 503 16.27 -17.15 -11.06
CA GLY A 503 15.26 -16.27 -11.62
C GLY A 503 15.22 -14.94 -10.85
N SER A 504 14.05 -14.34 -10.71
CA SER A 504 13.89 -13.22 -9.76
C SER A 504 14.01 -13.74 -8.33
N TYR A 505 14.85 -13.10 -7.50
CA TYR A 505 15.07 -13.58 -6.14
C TYR A 505 15.13 -12.43 -5.12
N VAL A 506 14.93 -12.81 -3.85
CA VAL A 506 15.05 -11.89 -2.71
C VAL A 506 15.63 -12.64 -1.50
N ILE A 507 16.42 -11.92 -0.71
CA ILE A 507 16.91 -12.35 0.60
C ILE A 507 16.05 -11.64 1.63
N LEU A 508 15.29 -12.41 2.42
CA LEU A 508 14.41 -11.90 3.47
C LEU A 508 14.98 -12.21 4.85
N THR A 509 14.82 -11.27 5.75
CA THR A 509 15.10 -11.49 7.18
C THR A 509 14.08 -10.73 8.02
N PRO A 510 13.70 -11.23 9.23
CA PRO A 510 12.84 -10.47 10.14
C PRO A 510 13.56 -9.30 10.81
N TYR A 511 14.90 -9.30 10.82
CA TYR A 511 15.70 -8.40 11.66
C TYR A 511 16.43 -7.32 10.88
N ARG A 512 16.25 -6.05 11.31
CA ARG A 512 16.99 -4.90 10.71
C ARG A 512 18.51 -5.06 10.85
N LYS A 513 18.99 -5.54 12.02
CA LYS A 513 20.42 -5.77 12.24
C LYS A 513 20.99 -6.82 11.30
N GLN A 514 20.25 -7.89 11.01
CA GLN A 514 20.67 -8.90 10.02
C GLN A 514 20.62 -8.34 8.60
N LEU A 515 19.62 -7.53 8.28
CA LEU A 515 19.56 -6.85 6.99
C LEU A 515 20.77 -5.93 6.77
N ASP A 516 21.19 -5.19 7.80
CA ASP A 516 22.37 -4.32 7.73
C ASP A 516 23.65 -5.13 7.58
N LEU A 517 23.76 -6.26 8.30
CA LEU A 517 24.89 -7.18 8.17
C LEU A 517 24.96 -7.79 6.76
N LEU A 518 23.85 -8.29 6.22
CA LEU A 518 23.74 -8.78 4.85
C LEU A 518 24.19 -7.71 3.84
N GLY A 519 23.68 -6.48 3.99
CA GLY A 519 24.03 -5.37 3.10
C GLY A 519 25.49 -4.95 3.18
N LYS A 520 26.13 -5.08 4.36
CA LYS A 520 27.57 -4.81 4.53
C LYS A 520 28.44 -5.80 3.73
N TYR A 521 28.06 -7.07 3.73
CA TYR A 521 28.84 -8.13 3.04
C TYR A 521 28.41 -8.39 1.59
N MET A 522 27.24 -7.88 1.19
CA MET A 522 26.68 -8.00 -0.15
C MET A 522 26.11 -6.64 -0.60
N PRO A 523 26.96 -5.62 -0.81
CA PRO A 523 26.52 -4.25 -1.10
C PRO A 523 25.77 -4.13 -2.42
N ASP A 524 26.12 -4.91 -3.43
CA ASP A 524 25.45 -4.91 -4.73
C ASP A 524 24.02 -5.44 -4.59
N GLU A 525 23.83 -6.55 -3.88
CA GLU A 525 22.49 -7.11 -3.59
C GLU A 525 21.61 -6.13 -2.82
N ARG A 526 22.20 -5.34 -1.92
CA ARG A 526 21.49 -4.30 -1.21
C ARG A 526 21.10 -3.14 -2.11
N LYS A 527 21.98 -2.73 -3.01
CA LYS A 527 21.74 -1.67 -3.99
C LYS A 527 20.67 -2.08 -4.98
N ASP A 528 20.65 -3.33 -5.43
CA ASP A 528 19.69 -3.89 -6.36
C ASP A 528 18.36 -4.28 -5.68
N MET A 529 18.19 -3.97 -4.40
CA MET A 529 16.99 -4.26 -3.61
C MET A 529 16.66 -5.76 -3.45
N ASN A 530 17.66 -6.62 -3.56
CA ASN A 530 17.53 -8.05 -3.34
C ASN A 530 17.58 -8.44 -1.85
N ILE A 531 17.87 -7.51 -0.93
CA ILE A 531 17.89 -7.75 0.52
C ILE A 531 16.82 -6.89 1.20
N LEU A 532 15.81 -7.54 1.80
CA LEU A 532 14.66 -6.87 2.42
C LEU A 532 14.34 -7.47 3.79
N THR A 533 13.67 -6.67 4.63
CA THR A 533 12.92 -7.27 5.75
C THR A 533 11.64 -7.92 5.23
N VAL A 534 11.10 -8.91 5.97
CA VAL A 534 9.84 -9.55 5.61
C VAL A 534 8.71 -8.54 5.45
N HIS A 535 8.64 -7.51 6.31
CA HIS A 535 7.64 -6.44 6.20
C HIS A 535 7.73 -5.65 4.88
N LYS A 536 8.95 -5.44 4.35
CA LYS A 536 9.14 -4.74 3.08
C LYS A 536 8.85 -5.59 1.85
N SER A 537 8.67 -6.89 2.01
CA SER A 537 8.32 -7.81 0.91
C SER A 537 6.82 -7.85 0.61
N GLN A 538 5.99 -7.17 1.41
CA GLN A 538 4.55 -7.19 1.25
C GLN A 538 4.11 -6.67 -0.13
N GLY A 539 3.14 -7.35 -0.74
CA GLY A 539 2.67 -7.05 -2.10
C GLY A 539 3.61 -7.50 -3.23
N ARG A 540 4.82 -7.99 -2.94
CA ARG A 540 5.82 -8.40 -3.95
C ARG A 540 5.95 -9.93 -4.02
N GLU A 541 6.49 -10.43 -5.13
CA GLU A 541 6.65 -11.86 -5.40
C GLU A 541 7.92 -12.12 -6.19
N TRP A 542 8.57 -13.27 -5.93
CA TRP A 542 9.80 -13.68 -6.60
C TRP A 542 9.79 -15.16 -6.95
N ASP A 543 10.60 -15.55 -7.93
CA ASP A 543 10.80 -16.97 -8.25
C ASP A 543 11.45 -17.69 -7.08
N THR A 544 12.45 -17.06 -6.44
CA THR A 544 13.19 -17.63 -5.31
C THR A 544 13.15 -16.69 -4.10
N VAL A 545 12.82 -17.24 -2.93
CA VAL A 545 12.95 -16.56 -1.63
C VAL A 545 14.03 -17.26 -0.81
N ILE A 546 15.02 -16.51 -0.36
CA ILE A 546 16.07 -16.94 0.56
C ILE A 546 15.75 -16.31 1.92
N LEU A 547 15.43 -17.11 2.93
CA LEU A 547 15.04 -16.65 4.26
C LEU A 547 16.20 -16.85 5.26
N SER A 548 16.81 -15.74 5.71
CA SER A 548 17.79 -15.71 6.81
C SER A 548 17.04 -15.65 8.14
N VAL A 549 17.05 -16.76 8.88
CA VAL A 549 16.22 -16.96 10.08
C VAL A 549 16.81 -16.33 11.33
N VAL A 550 18.10 -16.53 11.53
CA VAL A 550 18.92 -16.06 12.68
C VAL A 550 18.56 -16.70 14.03
N ASP A 551 17.28 -16.97 14.28
CA ASP A 551 16.78 -17.41 15.59
C ASP A 551 17.23 -18.80 15.97
N THR A 552 17.69 -18.93 17.22
CA THR A 552 17.99 -20.21 17.87
C THR A 552 17.45 -20.28 19.30
N ARG A 553 17.80 -19.35 20.18
CA ARG A 553 17.41 -19.38 21.61
C ARG A 553 16.24 -18.45 21.93
N ASP A 554 16.22 -17.28 21.35
CA ASP A 554 15.15 -16.28 21.47
C ASP A 554 14.20 -16.43 20.27
N MET A 555 13.34 -17.44 20.28
CA MET A 555 12.48 -17.76 19.16
C MET A 555 11.44 -16.67 18.89
N TRP A 556 11.68 -15.92 17.84
CA TRP A 556 10.67 -15.00 17.30
C TRP A 556 9.77 -15.69 16.26
N PHE A 557 10.32 -16.61 15.49
CA PHE A 557 9.60 -17.46 14.54
C PHE A 557 8.84 -18.64 15.18
N SER A 558 8.55 -18.59 16.46
CA SER A 558 7.72 -19.63 17.06
C SER A 558 6.29 -19.57 16.50
N ASP A 559 5.64 -20.73 16.37
CA ASP A 559 4.22 -20.83 16.02
C ASP A 559 3.30 -20.32 17.15
N SER A 560 3.86 -19.69 18.18
CA SER A 560 3.07 -19.06 19.23
C SER A 560 2.25 -17.91 18.64
N LYS A 561 1.00 -17.85 19.00
CA LYS A 561 0.10 -16.73 18.68
C LYS A 561 0.35 -15.51 19.59
N ASN A 562 1.52 -15.44 20.22
CA ASN A 562 1.87 -14.32 21.07
C ASN A 562 1.84 -13.04 20.23
N ARG A 563 1.09 -12.05 20.69
CA ARG A 563 0.89 -10.75 20.05
C ARG A 563 2.20 -10.04 19.69
N ILE A 564 3.23 -10.20 20.51
CA ILE A 564 4.54 -9.56 20.31
C ILE A 564 5.37 -10.30 19.26
N SER A 565 5.33 -11.64 19.26
CA SER A 565 6.16 -12.43 18.35
C SER A 565 5.51 -12.58 16.98
N ARG A 566 4.23 -12.92 16.91
CA ARG A 566 3.50 -13.25 15.66
C ARG A 566 4.39 -13.90 14.59
N GLY A 567 5.32 -14.73 15.06
CA GLY A 567 6.37 -15.30 14.22
C GLY A 567 5.82 -16.18 13.11
N LEU A 568 4.69 -16.88 13.38
CA LEU A 568 4.00 -17.66 12.37
C LEU A 568 3.48 -16.80 11.21
N ASN A 569 2.92 -15.62 11.51
CA ASN A 569 2.43 -14.69 10.48
C ASN A 569 3.59 -14.15 9.63
N VAL A 570 4.72 -13.85 10.27
CA VAL A 570 5.92 -13.36 9.56
C VAL A 570 6.50 -14.46 8.67
N LEU A 571 6.58 -15.69 9.18
CA LEU A 571 7.04 -16.85 8.40
C LEU A 571 6.09 -17.12 7.22
N ASN A 572 4.78 -17.17 7.47
CA ASN A 572 3.77 -17.33 6.42
C ASN A 572 3.94 -16.26 5.33
N THR A 573 4.09 -14.99 5.72
CA THR A 573 4.31 -13.91 4.76
C THR A 573 5.59 -14.12 3.96
N ALA A 574 6.71 -14.45 4.60
CA ALA A 574 7.99 -14.62 3.94
C ALA A 574 7.97 -15.73 2.87
N ILE A 575 7.53 -16.94 3.26
CA ILE A 575 7.57 -18.09 2.36
C ILE A 575 6.53 -18.02 1.24
N SER A 576 5.39 -17.38 1.49
CA SER A 576 4.34 -17.20 0.48
C SER A 576 4.70 -16.17 -0.62
N ARG A 577 5.84 -15.49 -0.53
CA ARG A 577 6.40 -14.65 -1.61
C ARG A 577 7.06 -15.46 -2.71
N ALA A 578 7.38 -16.72 -2.47
CA ALA A 578 8.03 -17.60 -3.44
C ALA A 578 7.05 -18.18 -4.46
N LYS A 579 7.49 -18.25 -5.72
CA LYS A 579 6.76 -18.92 -6.82
C LYS A 579 7.29 -20.32 -7.12
N LYS A 580 8.61 -20.53 -6.99
CA LYS A 580 9.29 -21.77 -7.45
C LYS A 580 10.21 -22.39 -6.39
N ARG A 581 10.90 -21.54 -5.61
CA ARG A 581 11.96 -22.02 -4.70
C ARG A 581 11.97 -21.27 -3.38
N ILE A 582 12.16 -22.01 -2.29
CA ILE A 582 12.40 -21.47 -0.95
C ILE A 582 13.73 -22.04 -0.44
N VAL A 583 14.60 -21.15 0.00
CA VAL A 583 15.88 -21.48 0.63
C VAL A 583 15.85 -20.99 2.07
N ILE A 584 15.81 -21.91 3.01
CA ILE A 584 15.87 -21.57 4.45
C ILE A 584 17.34 -21.64 4.89
N VAL A 585 17.82 -20.56 5.51
CA VAL A 585 19.16 -20.47 6.06
C VAL A 585 19.05 -20.35 7.57
N CYS A 586 19.50 -21.37 8.29
CA CYS A 586 19.32 -21.45 9.74
C CYS A 586 20.24 -22.51 10.38
N ASP A 587 20.27 -22.56 11.70
CA ASP A 587 20.79 -23.73 12.43
C ASP A 587 19.83 -24.92 12.25
N ARG A 588 20.16 -25.80 11.31
CA ARG A 588 19.32 -26.92 10.92
C ARG A 588 19.05 -27.88 12.09
N SER A 589 20.05 -28.14 12.89
CA SER A 589 19.94 -29.06 14.05
C SER A 589 18.98 -28.52 15.08
N TYR A 590 19.07 -27.25 15.39
CA TYR A 590 18.16 -26.57 16.30
C TYR A 590 16.72 -26.64 15.80
N TRP A 591 16.46 -26.24 14.55
CA TRP A 591 15.09 -26.19 14.01
C TRP A 591 14.46 -27.55 13.81
N ILE A 592 15.21 -28.59 13.43
CA ILE A 592 14.70 -29.97 13.37
C ILE A 592 14.19 -30.44 14.75
N ALA A 593 14.80 -29.98 15.83
CA ALA A 593 14.40 -30.33 17.18
C ALA A 593 13.07 -29.65 17.61
N GLN A 594 12.66 -28.57 16.98
CA GLN A 594 11.44 -27.79 17.28
C GLN A 594 10.20 -28.43 16.65
N ARG A 595 9.85 -29.66 17.03
CA ARG A 595 8.74 -30.44 16.44
C ARG A 595 7.40 -29.72 16.59
N GLY A 596 6.54 -29.86 15.59
CA GLY A 596 5.19 -29.29 15.58
C GLY A 596 5.09 -27.85 15.12
N GLN A 597 6.19 -27.26 14.69
CA GLN A 597 6.22 -25.90 14.14
C GLN A 597 6.40 -25.91 12.62
N LEU A 598 5.82 -24.92 11.92
CA LEU A 598 5.88 -24.79 10.46
C LEU A 598 7.33 -24.75 9.95
N LEU A 599 8.20 -23.93 10.55
CA LEU A 599 9.59 -23.82 10.11
C LEU A 599 10.35 -25.14 10.30
N SER A 600 10.13 -25.82 11.41
CA SER A 600 10.70 -27.15 11.66
C SER A 600 10.31 -28.15 10.58
N GLU A 601 9.05 -28.16 10.18
CA GLU A 601 8.56 -29.08 9.16
C GLU A 601 9.14 -28.77 7.77
N ILE A 602 9.20 -27.48 7.41
CA ILE A 602 9.87 -27.06 6.17
C ILE A 602 11.32 -27.54 6.14
N VAL A 603 12.08 -27.28 7.22
CA VAL A 603 13.51 -27.69 7.33
C VAL A 603 13.68 -29.22 7.25
N ARG A 604 12.72 -29.99 7.74
CA ARG A 604 12.72 -31.47 7.65
C ARG A 604 12.44 -31.98 6.25
N THR A 605 11.55 -31.27 5.50
CA THR A 605 11.21 -31.64 4.13
C THR A 605 12.23 -31.14 3.10
N CYS A 606 13.15 -30.22 3.47
CA CYS A 606 14.23 -29.76 2.61
C CYS A 606 15.18 -30.90 2.23
N LYS A 607 15.52 -30.92 0.95
CA LYS A 607 16.55 -31.80 0.39
C LYS A 607 17.96 -31.30 0.71
#